data_9093d76b6b13322111fa5d4ef92fb1c3
#
_entry.id   9093d76b6b13322111fa5d4ef92fb1c3
#
_cell.length_a   1.000
_cell.length_b   1.000
_cell.length_c   1.000
_cell.angle_alpha   90.00
_cell.angle_beta   90.00
_cell.angle_gamma   90.00
#
_symmetry.space_group_name_H-M   'P 1'
#
loop_
_entity.id
_entity.type
_entity.pdbx_description
1 polymer ?
#
loop_
_entity_poly.entity_id
_entity_poly.type
_entity_poly.pdbx_seq_one_letter_code
_entity_poly.pdbx_strand_id
1 'polypeptide(L)'
;MSAAPAGPDLRDIHLPPAPSWWPPAPGWWIVAFVLLIAIGFGIAMLVRETRARRWRKRVVAELDRIAATHASQPDTVRLAADVSQLLRRASRLIEPAAAALEGEAWLDFLDRQFDVASTRSRVEERFRSATGRALIDAPYRRADDASAQVDATQLLTLARDWLKRALPRGRHRV
;
A
#
# COMPACT_ATOMS: atom_id res chain seq x y z
N MET A 1 98.54 24.86 15.35
CA MET A 1 97.18 24.53 15.87
C MET A 1 96.21 24.91 14.78
N SER A 2 95.81 23.92 14.00
CA SER A 2 94.78 24.11 12.91
C SER A 2 93.39 23.95 13.48
N ALA A 3 92.60 25.02 13.42
CA ALA A 3 91.19 24.96 13.76
C ALA A 3 90.41 24.12 12.64
N ALA A 4 89.70 23.10 13.07
CA ALA A 4 88.80 22.32 12.19
C ALA A 4 87.72 23.26 11.69
N PRO A 5 87.31 23.18 10.41
CA PRO A 5 86.19 23.93 9.85
C PRO A 5 84.94 23.54 10.54
N ALA A 6 84.14 24.49 11.03
CA ALA A 6 82.80 24.26 11.56
C ALA A 6 81.93 23.70 10.45
N GLY A 7 81.40 22.49 10.63
CA GLY A 7 80.47 21.88 9.67
C GLY A 7 79.25 22.79 9.53
N PRO A 8 78.47 22.58 8.43
CA PRO A 8 77.28 23.32 8.17
C PRO A 8 76.24 23.10 9.28
N ASP A 9 75.67 24.23 9.77
CA ASP A 9 74.63 24.24 10.78
C ASP A 9 73.39 23.54 10.27
N LEU A 10 73.17 22.27 10.70
CA LEU A 10 72.01 21.45 10.29
C LEU A 10 70.77 21.99 11.00
N ARG A 11 70.01 22.74 10.25
CA ARG A 11 68.70 23.23 10.70
C ARG A 11 67.78 22.07 10.95
N ASP A 12 67.29 21.93 12.16
CA ASP A 12 66.37 20.87 12.57
C ASP A 12 65.06 20.97 11.77
N ILE A 13 64.69 19.89 11.10
CA ILE A 13 63.48 19.82 10.29
C ILE A 13 62.31 19.53 11.24
N HIS A 14 61.58 20.56 11.60
CA HIS A 14 60.36 20.40 12.36
C HIS A 14 59.34 19.70 11.47
N LEU A 15 59.05 18.43 11.79
CA LEU A 15 57.92 17.71 11.19
C LEU A 15 56.63 18.46 11.53
N PRO A 16 55.78 18.81 10.55
CA PRO A 16 54.51 19.44 10.84
C PRO A 16 53.70 18.53 11.76
N PRO A 17 52.97 19.09 12.74
CA PRO A 17 52.12 18.30 13.62
C PRO A 17 51.15 17.46 12.80
N ALA A 18 51.00 16.19 13.18
CA ALA A 18 50.05 15.31 12.51
C ALA A 18 48.67 15.97 12.42
N PRO A 19 48.02 15.98 11.24
CA PRO A 19 46.75 16.64 11.10
C PRO A 19 45.74 16.03 12.09
N SER A 20 45.16 16.88 12.94
CA SER A 20 44.09 16.45 13.85
C SER A 20 42.90 15.94 13.06
N TRP A 21 42.49 14.70 13.29
CA TRP A 21 41.28 14.12 12.68
C TRP A 21 40.00 14.72 13.28
N TRP A 22 40.08 15.48 14.35
CA TRP A 22 38.98 16.16 15.02
C TRP A 22 39.23 17.68 15.12
N PRO A 23 38.25 18.55 14.77
CA PRO A 23 36.89 18.28 14.28
C PRO A 23 36.85 17.80 12.81
N PRO A 24 35.89 16.95 12.44
CA PRO A 24 35.73 16.48 11.06
C PRO A 24 35.48 17.68 10.13
N ALA A 25 36.05 17.63 8.93
CA ALA A 25 35.85 18.67 7.93
C ALA A 25 34.34 18.94 7.70
N PRO A 26 33.91 20.19 7.48
CA PRO A 26 32.48 20.56 7.35
C PRO A 26 31.72 19.72 6.34
N GLY A 27 32.38 19.20 5.31
CA GLY A 27 31.79 18.29 4.34
C GLY A 27 31.23 16.98 4.93
N TRP A 28 31.82 16.48 6.03
CA TRP A 28 31.33 15.27 6.70
C TRP A 28 29.93 15.45 7.32
N TRP A 29 29.62 16.65 7.79
CA TRP A 29 28.31 16.98 8.32
C TRP A 29 27.24 16.97 7.25
N ILE A 30 27.56 17.43 6.03
CA ILE A 30 26.68 17.38 4.87
C ILE A 30 26.40 15.92 4.50
N VAL A 31 27.44 15.09 4.42
CA VAL A 31 27.30 13.65 4.12
C VAL A 31 26.46 12.94 5.18
N ALA A 32 26.72 13.21 6.47
CA ALA A 32 25.96 12.64 7.57
C ALA A 32 24.47 13.05 7.50
N PHE A 33 24.18 14.31 7.18
CA PHE A 33 22.82 14.82 7.04
C PHE A 33 22.07 14.17 5.86
N VAL A 34 22.73 14.08 4.70
CA VAL A 34 22.15 13.41 3.52
C VAL A 34 21.88 11.94 3.81
N LEU A 35 22.81 11.26 4.48
CA LEU A 35 22.66 9.86 4.87
C LEU A 35 21.48 9.68 5.84
N LEU A 36 21.33 10.57 6.82
CA LEU A 36 20.22 10.54 7.78
C LEU A 36 18.87 10.70 7.07
N ILE A 37 18.77 11.64 6.12
CA ILE A 37 17.57 11.82 5.30
C ILE A 37 17.28 10.55 4.47
N ALA A 38 18.29 9.97 3.83
CA ALA A 38 18.13 8.77 3.03
C ALA A 38 17.66 7.58 3.87
N ILE A 39 18.23 7.39 5.06
CA ILE A 39 17.83 6.36 6.03
C ILE A 39 16.38 6.61 6.49
N GLY A 40 16.04 7.83 6.88
CA GLY A 40 14.69 8.20 7.30
C GLY A 40 13.65 7.94 6.22
N PHE A 41 13.97 8.31 4.98
CA PHE A 41 13.11 8.02 3.82
C PHE A 41 12.95 6.51 3.57
N GLY A 42 14.05 5.76 3.64
CA GLY A 42 14.04 4.30 3.50
C GLY A 42 13.18 3.62 4.56
N ILE A 43 13.31 4.02 5.82
CA ILE A 43 12.49 3.52 6.93
C ILE A 43 11.02 3.86 6.71
N ALA A 44 10.70 5.12 6.36
CA ALA A 44 9.33 5.55 6.10
C ALA A 44 8.69 4.73 4.96
N MET A 45 9.44 4.46 3.91
CA MET A 45 8.98 3.64 2.78
C MET A 45 8.73 2.19 3.19
N LEU A 46 9.64 1.60 3.97
CA LEU A 46 9.50 0.24 4.49
C LEU A 46 8.29 0.11 5.42
N VAL A 47 8.09 1.08 6.32
CA VAL A 47 6.93 1.09 7.23
C VAL A 47 5.62 1.21 6.45
N ARG A 48 5.57 2.07 5.43
CA ARG A 48 4.39 2.19 4.55
C ARG A 48 4.08 0.88 3.84
N GLU A 49 5.10 0.23 3.28
CA GLU A 49 4.93 -1.04 2.57
C GLU A 49 4.46 -2.17 3.50
N THR A 50 5.07 -2.31 4.66
CA THR A 50 4.68 -3.33 5.64
C THR A 50 3.27 -3.09 6.18
N ARG A 51 2.89 -1.81 6.41
CA ARG A 51 1.52 -1.43 6.81
C ARG A 51 0.50 -1.79 5.73
N ALA A 52 0.79 -1.48 4.47
CA ALA A 52 -0.08 -1.81 3.34
C ALA A 52 -0.25 -3.34 3.17
N ARG A 53 0.84 -4.10 3.30
CA ARG A 53 0.80 -5.57 3.25
C ARG A 53 -0.02 -6.18 4.40
N ARG A 54 0.17 -5.69 5.63
CA ARG A 54 -0.60 -6.15 6.80
C ARG A 54 -2.08 -5.83 6.65
N TRP A 55 -2.39 -4.64 6.14
CA TRP A 55 -3.76 -4.22 5.94
C TRP A 55 -4.46 -5.08 4.87
N ARG A 56 -3.82 -5.33 3.71
CA ARG A 56 -4.36 -6.27 2.70
C ARG A 56 -4.67 -7.63 3.29
N LYS A 57 -3.75 -8.19 4.08
CA LYS A 57 -3.98 -9.49 4.73
C LYS A 57 -5.22 -9.46 5.64
N ARG A 58 -5.42 -8.38 6.39
CA ARG A 58 -6.60 -8.23 7.26
C ARG A 58 -7.91 -8.15 6.46
N VAL A 59 -7.93 -7.40 5.37
CA VAL A 59 -9.13 -7.24 4.54
C VAL A 59 -9.48 -8.56 3.84
N VAL A 60 -8.49 -9.29 3.33
CA VAL A 60 -8.73 -10.62 2.74
C VAL A 60 -9.19 -11.62 3.81
N ALA A 61 -8.59 -11.62 4.99
CA ALA A 61 -9.04 -12.46 6.10
C ALA A 61 -10.47 -12.14 6.55
N GLU A 62 -10.89 -10.87 6.46
CA GLU A 62 -12.28 -10.48 6.75
C GLU A 62 -13.24 -11.05 5.71
N LEU A 63 -12.87 -11.01 4.41
CA LEU A 63 -13.65 -11.67 3.36
C LEU A 63 -13.76 -13.17 3.60
N ASP A 64 -12.68 -13.82 4.03
CA ASP A 64 -12.67 -15.25 4.33
C ASP A 64 -13.59 -15.58 5.54
N ARG A 65 -13.68 -14.69 6.54
CA ARG A 65 -14.64 -14.81 7.65
C ARG A 65 -16.08 -14.69 7.19
N ILE A 66 -16.38 -13.70 6.34
CA ILE A 66 -17.71 -13.53 5.74
C ILE A 66 -18.09 -14.79 4.97
N ALA A 67 -17.19 -15.35 4.17
CA ALA A 67 -17.41 -16.58 3.43
C ALA A 67 -17.68 -17.79 4.36
N ALA A 68 -16.91 -17.92 5.46
CA ALA A 68 -17.09 -18.97 6.45
C ALA A 68 -18.44 -18.86 7.18
N THR A 69 -18.86 -17.64 7.53
CA THR A 69 -20.16 -17.36 8.14
C THR A 69 -21.30 -17.76 7.20
N HIS A 70 -21.19 -17.42 5.92
CA HIS A 70 -22.17 -17.82 4.91
C HIS A 70 -22.22 -19.34 4.72
N ALA A 71 -21.08 -20.01 4.78
CA ALA A 71 -21.04 -21.48 4.67
C ALA A 71 -21.75 -22.18 5.83
N SER A 72 -21.74 -21.59 7.05
CA SER A 72 -22.43 -22.13 8.23
C SER A 72 -23.92 -21.71 8.28
N GLN A 73 -24.26 -20.54 7.77
CA GLN A 73 -25.61 -20.01 7.72
C GLN A 73 -25.85 -19.39 6.34
N PRO A 74 -26.35 -20.16 5.36
CA PRO A 74 -26.56 -19.69 4.00
C PRO A 74 -27.65 -18.60 3.95
N ASP A 75 -27.21 -17.34 3.79
CA ASP A 75 -28.05 -16.17 3.57
C ASP A 75 -27.36 -15.27 2.54
N THR A 76 -27.87 -15.32 1.32
CA THR A 76 -27.26 -14.61 0.17
C THR A 76 -27.45 -13.09 0.28
N VAL A 77 -28.55 -12.63 0.88
CA VAL A 77 -28.80 -11.19 1.10
C VAL A 77 -27.81 -10.63 2.11
N ARG A 78 -27.64 -11.34 3.21
CA ARG A 78 -26.66 -10.96 4.24
C ARG A 78 -25.23 -11.02 3.71
N LEU A 79 -24.89 -12.05 2.94
CA LEU A 79 -23.59 -12.14 2.28
C LEU A 79 -23.31 -10.91 1.40
N ALA A 80 -24.27 -10.55 0.54
CA ALA A 80 -24.11 -9.41 -0.36
C ALA A 80 -23.99 -8.09 0.42
N ALA A 81 -24.73 -7.92 1.51
CA ALA A 81 -24.62 -6.75 2.38
C ALA A 81 -23.26 -6.65 3.06
N ASP A 82 -22.74 -7.75 3.63
CA ASP A 82 -21.45 -7.80 4.32
C ASP A 82 -20.30 -7.54 3.33
N VAL A 83 -20.35 -8.15 2.14
CA VAL A 83 -19.38 -7.93 1.05
C VAL A 83 -19.44 -6.48 0.57
N SER A 84 -20.64 -5.90 0.40
CA SER A 84 -20.83 -4.50 0.02
C SER A 84 -20.16 -3.56 1.03
N GLN A 85 -20.40 -3.77 2.32
CA GLN A 85 -19.79 -2.97 3.39
C GLN A 85 -18.26 -3.10 3.41
N LEU A 86 -17.73 -4.31 3.19
CA LEU A 86 -16.30 -4.55 3.11
C LEU A 86 -15.68 -3.77 1.94
N LEU A 87 -16.28 -3.87 0.75
CA LEU A 87 -15.81 -3.17 -0.45
C LEU A 87 -15.92 -1.65 -0.29
N ARG A 88 -16.99 -1.12 0.32
CA ARG A 88 -17.11 0.31 0.62
C ARG A 88 -16.02 0.80 1.57
N ARG A 89 -15.72 0.03 2.63
CA ARG A 89 -14.60 0.36 3.53
C ARG A 89 -13.25 0.33 2.81
N ALA A 90 -13.06 -0.65 1.93
CA ALA A 90 -11.84 -0.75 1.12
C ALA A 90 -11.71 0.39 0.11
N SER A 91 -12.81 0.79 -0.55
CA SER A 91 -12.86 1.90 -1.50
C SER A 91 -12.43 3.23 -0.88
N ARG A 92 -12.89 3.53 0.34
CA ARG A 92 -12.51 4.76 1.08
C ARG A 92 -11.01 4.90 1.32
N LEU A 93 -10.32 3.80 1.42
CA LEU A 93 -8.87 3.78 1.66
C LEU A 93 -8.06 3.96 0.36
N ILE A 94 -8.68 3.64 -0.78
CA ILE A 94 -8.09 3.88 -2.10
C ILE A 94 -8.33 5.34 -2.49
N GLU A 95 -9.58 5.78 -2.35
CA GLU A 95 -10.03 7.13 -2.70
C GLU A 95 -11.10 7.59 -1.70
N PRO A 96 -10.81 8.58 -0.85
CA PRO A 96 -11.77 9.08 0.13
C PRO A 96 -13.09 9.56 -0.50
N ALA A 97 -13.03 10.12 -1.71
CA ALA A 97 -14.20 10.58 -2.46
C ALA A 97 -15.16 9.43 -2.82
N ALA A 98 -14.68 8.18 -2.90
CA ALA A 98 -15.52 7.02 -3.15
C ALA A 98 -16.58 6.79 -2.05
N ALA A 99 -16.42 7.41 -0.88
CA ALA A 99 -17.42 7.34 0.20
C ALA A 99 -18.77 7.96 -0.16
N ALA A 100 -18.75 8.96 -1.06
CA ALA A 100 -19.95 9.68 -1.51
C ALA A 100 -20.63 9.01 -2.72
N LEU A 101 -20.02 7.99 -3.30
CA LEU A 101 -20.59 7.30 -4.46
C LEU A 101 -21.68 6.31 -4.04
N GLU A 102 -22.81 6.38 -4.71
CA GLU A 102 -23.96 5.51 -4.49
C GLU A 102 -24.40 4.83 -5.79
N GLY A 103 -25.15 3.75 -5.65
CA GLY A 103 -25.75 3.05 -6.78
C GLY A 103 -24.74 2.65 -7.87
N GLU A 104 -25.13 2.86 -9.12
CA GLU A 104 -24.32 2.53 -10.30
C GLU A 104 -23.00 3.29 -10.34
N ALA A 105 -22.94 4.53 -9.84
CA ALA A 105 -21.69 5.31 -9.82
C ALA A 105 -20.61 4.64 -8.94
N TRP A 106 -21.02 3.96 -7.88
CA TRP A 106 -20.12 3.17 -7.05
C TRP A 106 -19.63 1.90 -7.75
N LEU A 107 -20.51 1.21 -8.50
CA LEU A 107 -20.11 0.04 -9.30
C LEU A 107 -19.12 0.46 -10.40
N ASP A 108 -19.35 1.58 -11.07
CA ASP A 108 -18.42 2.12 -12.06
C ASP A 108 -17.05 2.46 -11.46
N PHE A 109 -17.04 2.95 -10.23
CA PHE A 109 -15.79 3.15 -9.50
C PHE A 109 -15.07 1.81 -9.26
N LEU A 110 -15.78 0.76 -8.84
CA LEU A 110 -15.20 -0.55 -8.62
C LEU A 110 -14.62 -1.13 -9.91
N ASP A 111 -15.32 -1.03 -11.03
CA ASP A 111 -14.86 -1.49 -12.35
C ASP A 111 -13.62 -0.71 -12.79
N ARG A 112 -13.61 0.62 -12.67
CA ARG A 112 -12.44 1.45 -13.01
C ARG A 112 -11.21 1.07 -12.20
N GLN A 113 -11.36 0.81 -10.90
CA GLN A 113 -10.22 0.42 -10.05
C GLN A 113 -9.71 -0.98 -10.40
N PHE A 114 -10.59 -1.84 -10.90
CA PHE A 114 -10.23 -3.16 -11.38
C PHE A 114 -9.34 -3.09 -12.63
N ASP A 115 -9.66 -2.19 -13.56
CA ASP A 115 -8.98 -2.04 -14.84
C ASP A 115 -7.67 -1.28 -14.76
N VAL A 116 -7.59 -0.27 -13.89
CA VAL A 116 -6.32 0.44 -13.63
C VAL A 116 -5.19 -0.51 -13.21
N ALA A 117 -5.55 -1.66 -12.62
CA ALA A 117 -4.59 -2.69 -12.24
C ALA A 117 -4.29 -3.70 -13.36
N SER A 118 -5.07 -3.70 -14.45
CA SER A 118 -4.89 -4.59 -15.59
C SER A 118 -4.38 -3.80 -16.81
N THR A 119 -3.33 -4.29 -17.45
CA THR A 119 -2.75 -3.70 -18.67
C THR A 119 -3.69 -3.85 -19.91
N ARG A 120 -4.90 -4.37 -19.74
CA ARG A 120 -5.87 -4.61 -20.82
C ARG A 120 -6.85 -3.46 -20.91
N SER A 121 -6.88 -2.82 -22.05
CA SER A 121 -7.69 -1.63 -22.40
C SER A 121 -9.20 -1.85 -22.53
N ARG A 122 -9.74 -2.97 -22.09
CA ARG A 122 -11.18 -3.21 -22.14
C ARG A 122 -11.72 -3.18 -20.73
N VAL A 123 -12.52 -2.13 -20.45
CA VAL A 123 -13.34 -2.03 -19.23
C VAL A 123 -14.32 -3.21 -19.29
N GLU A 124 -14.04 -4.26 -18.54
CA GLU A 124 -14.99 -5.33 -18.32
C GLU A 124 -15.93 -4.88 -17.21
N GLU A 125 -17.18 -4.61 -17.53
CA GLU A 125 -18.25 -4.21 -16.61
C GLU A 125 -18.64 -5.37 -15.68
N ARG A 126 -17.72 -5.81 -14.84
CA ARG A 126 -17.88 -6.98 -13.99
C ARG A 126 -18.85 -6.73 -12.84
N PHE A 127 -18.78 -5.53 -12.28
CA PHE A 127 -19.68 -5.12 -11.21
C PHE A 127 -21.04 -4.62 -11.71
N ARG A 128 -21.19 -4.36 -13.01
CA ARG A 128 -22.49 -4.09 -13.64
C ARG A 128 -23.29 -5.36 -13.96
N SER A 129 -22.70 -6.54 -13.77
CA SER A 129 -23.42 -7.82 -13.87
C SER A 129 -24.51 -7.95 -12.80
N ALA A 130 -25.41 -8.92 -12.96
CA ALA A 130 -26.43 -9.22 -11.96
C ALA A 130 -25.83 -9.50 -10.57
N THR A 131 -24.69 -10.19 -10.53
CA THR A 131 -23.94 -10.48 -9.30
C THR A 131 -23.41 -9.19 -8.63
N GLY A 132 -22.90 -8.25 -9.40
CA GLY A 132 -22.40 -6.99 -8.84
C GLY A 132 -23.52 -6.05 -8.40
N ARG A 133 -24.64 -5.99 -9.12
CA ARG A 133 -25.83 -5.21 -8.71
C ARG A 133 -26.41 -5.66 -7.38
N ALA A 134 -26.28 -6.91 -7.04
CA ALA A 134 -26.69 -7.41 -5.73
C ALA A 134 -26.01 -6.68 -4.57
N LEU A 135 -24.81 -6.12 -4.77
CA LEU A 135 -24.13 -5.31 -3.75
C LEU A 135 -24.84 -3.99 -3.42
N ILE A 136 -25.60 -3.45 -4.39
CA ILE A 136 -26.38 -2.22 -4.20
C ILE A 136 -27.75 -2.57 -3.61
N ASP A 137 -28.36 -3.65 -4.09
CA ASP A 137 -29.72 -4.02 -3.76
C ASP A 137 -29.84 -4.68 -2.38
N ALA A 138 -28.78 -5.37 -1.93
CA ALA A 138 -28.80 -6.15 -0.70
C ALA A 138 -29.32 -5.40 0.55
N PRO A 139 -29.00 -4.12 0.79
CA PRO A 139 -29.49 -3.39 1.96
C PRO A 139 -31.02 -3.16 1.94
N TYR A 140 -31.64 -3.26 0.77
CA TYR A 140 -33.06 -2.99 0.54
C TYR A 140 -33.92 -4.24 0.39
N ARG A 141 -33.28 -5.43 0.34
CA ARG A 141 -33.96 -6.71 0.17
C ARG A 141 -34.19 -7.39 1.50
N ARG A 142 -35.30 -8.14 1.58
CA ARG A 142 -35.59 -9.03 2.71
C ARG A 142 -34.90 -10.38 2.50
N ALA A 143 -34.54 -11.03 3.60
CA ALA A 143 -33.90 -12.36 3.58
C ALA A 143 -34.73 -13.44 2.84
N ASP A 144 -36.04 -13.24 2.79
CA ASP A 144 -37.00 -14.20 2.18
C ASP A 144 -37.22 -14.01 0.66
N ASP A 145 -36.51 -13.07 0.04
CA ASP A 145 -36.69 -12.74 -1.36
C ASP A 145 -36.01 -13.77 -2.26
N ALA A 146 -36.77 -14.81 -2.66
CA ALA A 146 -36.33 -15.92 -3.51
C ALA A 146 -35.81 -15.45 -4.90
N SER A 147 -36.15 -14.21 -5.32
CA SER A 147 -35.72 -13.65 -6.60
C SER A 147 -34.23 -13.20 -6.58
N ALA A 148 -33.60 -13.19 -5.40
CA ALA A 148 -32.22 -12.79 -5.21
C ALA A 148 -31.25 -14.00 -5.26
N GLN A 149 -31.39 -14.89 -6.22
CA GLN A 149 -30.38 -15.94 -6.43
C GLN A 149 -29.09 -15.34 -6.98
N VAL A 150 -28.34 -14.71 -6.06
CA VAL A 150 -26.96 -14.29 -6.34
C VAL A 150 -26.10 -15.52 -6.16
N ASP A 151 -25.28 -15.83 -7.15
CA ASP A 151 -24.26 -16.86 -6.99
C ASP A 151 -23.22 -16.36 -5.97
N ALA A 152 -23.35 -16.87 -4.74
CA ALA A 152 -22.45 -16.55 -3.63
C ALA A 152 -20.97 -16.78 -3.99
N THR A 153 -20.70 -17.82 -4.78
CA THR A 153 -19.32 -18.18 -5.19
C THR A 153 -18.77 -17.14 -6.16
N GLN A 154 -19.59 -16.71 -7.12
CA GLN A 154 -19.20 -15.66 -8.07
C GLN A 154 -19.00 -14.33 -7.36
N LEU A 155 -19.88 -13.96 -6.43
CA LEU A 155 -19.74 -12.71 -5.66
C LEU A 155 -18.48 -12.69 -4.82
N LEU A 156 -18.18 -13.75 -4.09
CA LEU A 156 -16.97 -13.87 -3.29
C LEU A 156 -15.71 -13.87 -4.16
N THR A 157 -15.74 -14.51 -5.32
CA THR A 157 -14.62 -14.52 -6.27
C THR A 157 -14.37 -13.12 -6.83
N LEU A 158 -15.42 -12.43 -7.26
CA LEU A 158 -15.35 -11.07 -7.77
C LEU A 158 -14.79 -10.09 -6.72
N ALA A 159 -15.30 -10.17 -5.49
CA ALA A 159 -14.82 -9.35 -4.39
C ALA A 159 -13.34 -9.64 -4.05
N ARG A 160 -12.96 -10.93 -4.00
CA ARG A 160 -11.57 -11.34 -3.73
C ARG A 160 -10.60 -10.86 -4.79
N ASP A 161 -10.97 -10.95 -6.04
CA ASP A 161 -10.16 -10.50 -7.17
C ASP A 161 -10.01 -8.99 -7.18
N TRP A 162 -11.09 -8.27 -6.87
CA TRP A 162 -11.03 -6.81 -6.71
C TRP A 162 -10.09 -6.41 -5.58
N LEU A 163 -10.23 -6.99 -4.40
CA LEU A 163 -9.36 -6.71 -3.26
C LEU A 163 -7.88 -7.00 -3.55
N LYS A 164 -7.60 -8.07 -4.30
CA LYS A 164 -6.23 -8.41 -4.70
C LYS A 164 -5.62 -7.41 -5.67
N ARG A 165 -6.42 -6.81 -6.54
CA ARG A 165 -5.97 -5.92 -7.63
C ARG A 165 -6.01 -4.45 -7.24
N ALA A 166 -7.14 -3.98 -6.72
CA ALA A 166 -7.38 -2.58 -6.41
C ALA A 166 -6.58 -2.09 -5.20
N LEU A 167 -6.32 -2.96 -4.21
CA LEU A 167 -5.57 -2.56 -3.04
C LEU A 167 -4.09 -2.31 -3.35
N PRO A 168 -3.51 -1.18 -2.91
CA PRO A 168 -2.15 -0.79 -3.22
C PRO A 168 -1.15 -1.87 -2.79
N ARG A 169 -0.31 -2.29 -3.73
CA ARG A 169 0.74 -3.30 -3.52
C ARG A 169 2.01 -2.73 -2.88
N GLY A 170 1.92 -1.60 -2.18
CA GLY A 170 3.09 -0.95 -1.59
C GLY A 170 4.00 -0.24 -2.60
N ARG A 171 3.73 -0.34 -3.91
CA ARG A 171 4.44 0.42 -4.93
C ARG A 171 3.74 1.75 -5.14
N HIS A 172 4.43 2.82 -4.81
CA HIS A 172 4.07 4.18 -5.15
C HIS A 172 3.73 4.30 -6.63
N ARG A 173 2.57 4.95 -6.93
CA ARG A 173 2.55 5.85 -8.08
C ARG A 173 3.21 7.15 -7.61
N VAL A 174 4.39 7.39 -8.14
CA VAL A 174 4.99 8.73 -8.18
C VAL A 174 4.17 9.54 -9.15
#